data_04c64b41cd5834b35f39f6b8c63c21df
#
_entry.id   04c64b41cd5834b35f39f6b8c63c21df
#
_cell.length_a   1.000
_cell.length_b   1.000
_cell.length_c   1.000
_cell.angle_alpha   90.00
_cell.angle_beta   90.00
_cell.angle_gamma   90.00
#
_symmetry.space_group_name_H-M   'P 1'
#
loop_
_entity.id
_entity.type
_entity.pdbx_description
1 polymer ?
#
loop_
_entity_poly.entity_id
_entity_poly.type
_entity_poly.pdbx_seq_one_letter_code
_entity_poly.pdbx_strand_id
1 'polypeptide(L)'
;MRLLEYQAKELFKEYNINIPDSISSTDIEKGRKDAKKIGYPFVIKAQVPVGGRGKAGGIQKCHNEDEFELNYPQVLNMSIKGEKTRAILLEKMSEYEKEIYLSLFLNRSKRCYTIIASAEGGVEIDSVKNQIIREVGLGEVSKKIAMEVAKEIGFDGATSTHFVDILQKLSKLTIEKEAELTEINPLVVLKDGSLLALDGKIMTDDNSNFRHDELLKYREQTELEAKAEKSGFSLVELEGNIAVVGNGAGLVMSTFDMLSDNGGKPACFLDVGGGATEESVYEALTLISKMKKVKAILVNLYGGIVKTTIVASAFIKAYDNNLIDLPVYARLMGAEADKSKIMLKDTKTKMFDSVEQAINGVVMEVTKTG
;
A
#
# COMPACT_ATOMS: atom_id res chain seq x y z
N MET A 1 -0.88 -5.49 3.67
CA MET A 1 -0.81 -5.09 2.23
C MET A 1 -2.20 -4.74 1.73
N ARG A 2 -2.34 -3.68 0.91
CA ARG A 2 -3.62 -3.30 0.29
C ARG A 2 -3.68 -3.82 -1.14
N LEU A 3 -4.64 -4.67 -1.44
CA LEU A 3 -4.82 -5.20 -2.79
C LEU A 3 -5.59 -4.22 -3.69
N LEU A 4 -5.27 -4.20 -4.98
CA LEU A 4 -6.08 -3.56 -6.00
C LEU A 4 -7.38 -4.36 -6.21
N GLU A 5 -8.43 -3.74 -6.77
CA GLU A 5 -9.73 -4.39 -6.96
C GLU A 5 -9.61 -5.71 -7.74
N TYR A 6 -8.86 -5.75 -8.85
CA TYR A 6 -8.72 -6.98 -9.63
C TYR A 6 -8.03 -8.10 -8.85
N GLN A 7 -7.07 -7.76 -7.98
CA GLN A 7 -6.38 -8.72 -7.11
C GLN A 7 -7.32 -9.25 -6.02
N ALA A 8 -8.13 -8.37 -5.43
CA ALA A 8 -9.18 -8.76 -4.48
C ALA A 8 -10.21 -9.70 -5.15
N LYS A 9 -10.61 -9.42 -6.39
CA LYS A 9 -11.51 -10.27 -7.17
C LYS A 9 -10.92 -11.63 -7.54
N GLU A 10 -9.61 -11.72 -7.79
CA GLU A 10 -8.94 -13.00 -7.95
C GLU A 10 -9.10 -13.87 -6.69
N LEU A 11 -8.90 -13.29 -5.51
CA LEU A 11 -9.13 -13.99 -4.24
C LEU A 11 -10.62 -14.34 -4.05
N PHE A 12 -11.55 -13.45 -4.36
CA PHE A 12 -12.98 -13.76 -4.31
C PHE A 12 -13.31 -14.98 -5.16
N LYS A 13 -12.74 -15.07 -6.36
CA LYS A 13 -12.93 -16.22 -7.25
C LYS A 13 -12.34 -17.51 -6.66
N GLU A 14 -11.17 -17.46 -6.04
CA GLU A 14 -10.54 -18.61 -5.35
C GLU A 14 -11.45 -19.16 -4.23
N TYR A 15 -12.18 -18.27 -3.54
CA TYR A 15 -13.13 -18.64 -2.48
C TYR A 15 -14.56 -18.84 -2.98
N ASN A 16 -14.78 -18.93 -4.30
CA ASN A 16 -16.08 -19.11 -4.93
C ASN A 16 -17.12 -18.03 -4.54
N ILE A 17 -16.67 -16.79 -4.37
CA ILE A 17 -17.54 -15.61 -4.32
C ILE A 17 -17.73 -15.12 -5.74
N ASN A 18 -19.00 -15.02 -6.18
CA ASN A 18 -19.33 -14.64 -7.54
C ASN A 18 -18.88 -13.21 -7.85
N ILE A 19 -18.19 -13.03 -8.96
CA ILE A 19 -17.78 -11.75 -9.54
C ILE A 19 -18.19 -11.69 -11.01
N PRO A 20 -18.33 -10.51 -11.63
CA PRO A 20 -18.51 -10.41 -13.07
C PRO A 20 -17.27 -10.90 -13.82
N ASP A 21 -17.47 -11.35 -15.07
CA ASP A 21 -16.36 -11.60 -15.97
C ASP A 21 -15.53 -10.34 -16.13
N SER A 22 -14.23 -10.44 -15.90
CA SER A 22 -13.33 -9.31 -15.91
C SER A 22 -11.92 -9.69 -16.35
N ILE A 23 -11.21 -8.73 -16.96
CA ILE A 23 -9.83 -8.88 -17.45
C ILE A 23 -9.04 -7.62 -17.09
N SER A 24 -7.85 -7.77 -16.52
CA SER A 24 -6.96 -6.65 -16.21
C SER A 24 -5.91 -6.43 -17.31
N SER A 25 -5.68 -5.16 -17.66
CA SER A 25 -4.71 -4.73 -18.67
C SER A 25 -3.87 -3.56 -18.18
N THR A 26 -2.60 -3.52 -18.53
CA THR A 26 -1.65 -2.46 -18.14
C THR A 26 -1.35 -1.46 -19.26
N ASP A 27 -1.69 -1.79 -20.49
CA ASP A 27 -1.43 -0.96 -21.67
C ASP A 27 -2.59 -1.05 -22.67
N ILE A 28 -2.64 -0.11 -23.61
CA ILE A 28 -3.72 0.04 -24.59
C ILE A 28 -3.78 -1.13 -25.59
N GLU A 29 -2.64 -1.68 -26.01
CA GLU A 29 -2.59 -2.75 -27.00
C GLU A 29 -3.15 -4.06 -26.43
N LYS A 30 -2.80 -4.37 -25.18
CA LYS A 30 -3.40 -5.46 -24.44
C LYS A 30 -4.88 -5.18 -24.19
N GLY A 31 -5.23 -3.95 -23.80
CA GLY A 31 -6.60 -3.51 -23.58
C GLY A 31 -7.51 -3.75 -24.78
N ARG A 32 -7.07 -3.44 -26.02
CA ARG A 32 -7.82 -3.72 -27.25
C ARG A 32 -8.12 -5.20 -27.45
N LYS A 33 -7.13 -6.05 -27.19
CA LYS A 33 -7.31 -7.52 -27.30
C LYS A 33 -8.27 -8.03 -26.23
N ASP A 34 -8.18 -7.51 -25.02
CA ASP A 34 -9.01 -7.93 -23.89
C ASP A 34 -10.45 -7.40 -24.03
N ALA A 35 -10.64 -6.19 -24.58
CA ALA A 35 -11.97 -5.66 -24.92
C ALA A 35 -12.73 -6.56 -25.92
N LYS A 36 -12.02 -7.10 -26.92
CA LYS A 36 -12.60 -8.05 -27.88
C LYS A 36 -12.98 -9.38 -27.24
N LYS A 37 -12.22 -9.83 -26.22
CA LYS A 37 -12.54 -11.08 -25.51
C LYS A 37 -13.74 -10.94 -24.58
N ILE A 38 -13.82 -9.82 -23.83
CA ILE A 38 -14.88 -9.60 -22.87
C ILE A 38 -16.20 -9.23 -23.57
N GLY A 39 -16.10 -8.56 -24.73
CA GLY A 39 -17.24 -8.12 -25.54
C GLY A 39 -18.08 -7.01 -24.90
N TYR A 40 -18.53 -6.06 -25.73
CA TYR A 40 -19.35 -4.92 -25.30
C TYR A 40 -20.76 -5.35 -24.85
N PRO A 41 -21.44 -4.61 -23.97
CA PRO A 41 -20.91 -3.51 -23.18
C PRO A 41 -20.13 -3.98 -21.95
N PHE A 42 -19.18 -3.17 -21.48
CA PHE A 42 -18.41 -3.40 -20.26
C PHE A 42 -18.10 -2.08 -19.52
N VAL A 43 -17.54 -2.17 -18.33
CA VAL A 43 -17.08 -1.02 -17.53
C VAL A 43 -15.55 -1.00 -17.52
N ILE A 44 -14.96 0.17 -17.75
CA ILE A 44 -13.54 0.46 -17.60
C ILE A 44 -13.32 0.98 -16.18
N LYS A 45 -12.50 0.33 -15.37
CA LYS A 45 -12.25 0.70 -13.97
C LYS A 45 -10.76 0.95 -13.72
N ALA A 46 -10.40 2.16 -13.30
CA ALA A 46 -9.04 2.49 -12.86
C ALA A 46 -8.61 1.60 -11.69
N GLN A 47 -7.42 1.06 -11.74
CA GLN A 47 -6.84 0.28 -10.65
C GLN A 47 -5.84 1.17 -9.90
N VAL A 48 -6.25 1.62 -8.72
CA VAL A 48 -5.48 2.48 -7.80
C VAL A 48 -5.68 2.01 -6.35
N PRO A 49 -4.70 2.21 -5.45
CA PRO A 49 -4.82 1.77 -4.06
C PRO A 49 -5.71 2.68 -3.19
N VAL A 50 -6.46 3.61 -3.79
CA VAL A 50 -7.32 4.57 -3.09
C VAL A 50 -8.79 4.42 -3.46
N GLY A 51 -9.68 4.78 -2.53
CA GLY A 51 -11.13 4.77 -2.77
C GLY A 51 -11.63 6.05 -3.49
N GLY A 52 -12.91 6.01 -3.94
CA GLY A 52 -13.56 7.15 -4.58
C GLY A 52 -13.35 7.24 -6.08
N ARG A 53 -12.96 6.14 -6.74
CA ARG A 53 -12.73 6.04 -8.18
C ARG A 53 -13.92 6.52 -9.02
N GLY A 54 -15.14 6.13 -8.64
CA GLY A 54 -16.36 6.55 -9.35
C GLY A 54 -16.54 8.06 -9.36
N LYS A 55 -16.40 8.72 -8.19
CA LYS A 55 -16.51 10.18 -8.06
C LYS A 55 -15.41 10.94 -8.82
N ALA A 56 -14.25 10.32 -8.99
CA ALA A 56 -13.12 10.89 -9.72
C ALA A 56 -13.16 10.64 -11.23
N GLY A 57 -14.19 9.96 -11.76
CA GLY A 57 -14.27 9.61 -13.18
C GLY A 57 -13.44 8.38 -13.59
N GLY A 58 -12.87 7.65 -12.63
CA GLY A 58 -12.08 6.45 -12.86
C GLY A 58 -12.90 5.19 -13.19
N ILE A 59 -14.22 5.32 -13.31
CA ILE A 59 -15.14 4.26 -13.73
C ILE A 59 -15.96 4.78 -14.89
N GLN A 60 -15.81 4.18 -16.09
CA GLN A 60 -16.45 4.58 -17.33
C GLN A 60 -17.18 3.41 -17.98
N LYS A 61 -18.42 3.63 -18.41
CA LYS A 61 -19.15 2.65 -19.23
C LYS A 61 -18.61 2.70 -20.65
N CYS A 62 -18.63 1.54 -21.31
CA CYS A 62 -18.11 1.40 -22.66
C CYS A 62 -19.05 0.47 -23.45
N HIS A 63 -19.75 1.03 -24.43
CA HIS A 63 -20.77 0.32 -25.21
C HIS A 63 -20.27 -0.17 -26.59
N ASN A 64 -19.17 0.42 -27.08
CA ASN A 64 -18.60 0.13 -28.38
C ASN A 64 -17.10 0.46 -28.44
N GLU A 65 -16.47 0.19 -29.58
CA GLU A 65 -15.04 0.39 -29.80
C GLU A 65 -14.63 1.88 -29.77
N ASP A 66 -15.48 2.78 -30.30
CA ASP A 66 -15.19 4.22 -30.28
C ASP A 66 -15.13 4.78 -28.85
N GLU A 67 -16.06 4.36 -27.99
CA GLU A 67 -16.04 4.71 -26.56
C GLU A 67 -14.83 4.09 -25.84
N PHE A 68 -14.39 2.90 -26.24
CA PHE A 68 -13.17 2.31 -25.70
C PHE A 68 -11.92 3.13 -26.05
N GLU A 69 -11.74 3.48 -27.33
CA GLU A 69 -10.58 4.27 -27.79
C GLU A 69 -10.51 5.66 -27.15
N LEU A 70 -11.67 6.22 -26.80
CA LEU A 70 -11.76 7.51 -26.08
C LEU A 70 -11.45 7.36 -24.58
N ASN A 71 -12.12 6.42 -23.91
CA ASN A 71 -12.15 6.34 -22.44
C ASN A 71 -10.93 5.61 -21.86
N TYR A 72 -10.44 4.56 -22.50
CA TYR A 72 -9.35 3.74 -21.97
C TYR A 72 -8.05 4.54 -21.73
N PRO A 73 -7.56 5.34 -22.71
CA PRO A 73 -6.36 6.16 -22.47
C PRO A 73 -6.55 7.22 -21.40
N GLN A 74 -7.74 7.81 -21.31
CA GLN A 74 -8.05 8.81 -20.28
C GLN A 74 -7.97 8.20 -18.89
N VAL A 75 -8.60 7.05 -18.67
CA VAL A 75 -8.61 6.37 -17.37
C VAL A 75 -7.21 5.80 -17.04
N LEU A 76 -6.47 5.30 -18.03
CA LEU A 76 -5.12 4.77 -17.81
C LEU A 76 -4.14 5.87 -17.36
N ASN A 77 -4.25 7.07 -17.91
CA ASN A 77 -3.34 8.18 -17.63
C ASN A 77 -3.79 9.09 -16.48
N MET A 78 -4.91 8.78 -15.82
CA MET A 78 -5.42 9.63 -14.75
C MET A 78 -4.70 9.38 -13.42
N SER A 79 -4.79 10.39 -12.55
CA SER A 79 -4.40 10.28 -11.14
C SER A 79 -5.62 10.51 -10.25
N ILE A 80 -5.81 9.65 -9.25
CA ILE A 80 -6.92 9.73 -8.30
C ILE A 80 -6.35 9.92 -6.90
N LYS A 81 -6.63 11.04 -6.27
CA LYS A 81 -6.10 11.41 -4.94
C LYS A 81 -4.56 11.31 -4.87
N GLY A 82 -3.86 11.69 -5.95
CA GLY A 82 -2.40 11.65 -6.05
C GLY A 82 -1.83 10.31 -6.54
N GLU A 83 -2.61 9.23 -6.55
CA GLU A 83 -2.20 7.92 -7.03
C GLU A 83 -2.45 7.75 -8.53
N LYS A 84 -1.43 7.39 -9.30
CA LYS A 84 -1.55 7.09 -10.73
C LYS A 84 -2.28 5.78 -10.96
N THR A 85 -3.08 5.71 -12.00
CA THR A 85 -3.69 4.46 -12.45
C THR A 85 -2.59 3.48 -12.87
N ARG A 86 -2.59 2.28 -12.29
CA ARG A 86 -1.55 1.26 -12.48
C ARG A 86 -1.95 0.21 -13.52
N ALA A 87 -3.23 -0.04 -13.60
CA ALA A 87 -3.85 -0.95 -14.56
C ALA A 87 -5.31 -0.55 -14.78
N ILE A 88 -5.93 -1.12 -15.79
CA ILE A 88 -7.36 -1.02 -16.07
C ILE A 88 -7.99 -2.39 -15.86
N LEU A 89 -9.12 -2.43 -15.18
CA LEU A 89 -10.00 -3.58 -15.16
C LEU A 89 -11.15 -3.36 -16.13
N LEU A 90 -11.25 -4.21 -17.15
CA LEU A 90 -12.42 -4.33 -18.03
C LEU A 90 -13.37 -5.33 -17.39
N GLU A 91 -14.60 -4.95 -17.15
CA GLU A 91 -15.56 -5.77 -16.44
C GLU A 91 -16.92 -5.79 -17.14
N LYS A 92 -17.47 -6.97 -17.38
CA LYS A 92 -18.76 -7.13 -18.01
C LYS A 92 -19.84 -6.40 -17.24
N MET A 93 -20.67 -5.61 -17.92
CA MET A 93 -21.81 -4.94 -17.28
C MET A 93 -22.81 -5.96 -16.77
N SER A 94 -23.29 -5.73 -15.55
CA SER A 94 -24.31 -6.55 -14.89
C SER A 94 -25.54 -5.70 -14.61
N GLU A 95 -26.73 -6.25 -14.88
CA GLU A 95 -28.00 -5.67 -14.43
C GLU A 95 -28.33 -6.18 -13.03
N TYR A 96 -28.69 -5.30 -12.13
CA TYR A 96 -29.01 -5.64 -10.74
C TYR A 96 -30.15 -4.77 -10.20
N GLU A 97 -30.77 -5.23 -9.11
CA GLU A 97 -31.92 -4.58 -8.50
C GLU A 97 -31.55 -3.74 -7.29
N LYS A 98 -30.56 -4.18 -6.50
CA LYS A 98 -30.16 -3.53 -5.25
C LYS A 98 -28.64 -3.59 -5.07
N GLU A 99 -28.11 -2.56 -4.43
CA GLU A 99 -26.73 -2.50 -3.94
C GLU A 99 -26.72 -2.62 -2.42
N ILE A 100 -25.90 -3.49 -1.88
CA ILE A 100 -25.69 -3.65 -0.44
C ILE A 100 -24.22 -3.51 -0.11
N TYR A 101 -23.94 -3.15 1.13
CA TYR A 101 -22.59 -3.12 1.69
C TYR A 101 -22.34 -4.35 2.54
N LEU A 102 -21.19 -4.98 2.40
CA LEU A 102 -20.73 -6.05 3.27
C LEU A 102 -19.24 -5.95 3.54
N SER A 103 -18.85 -5.95 4.79
CA SER A 103 -17.44 -6.05 5.18
C SER A 103 -17.23 -6.88 6.43
N LEU A 104 -16.03 -7.41 6.56
CA LEU A 104 -15.51 -8.03 7.77
C LEU A 104 -14.15 -7.43 8.06
N PHE A 105 -13.93 -6.89 9.27
CA PHE A 105 -12.66 -6.29 9.64
C PHE A 105 -12.21 -6.69 11.05
N LEU A 106 -10.90 -6.68 11.26
CA LEU A 106 -10.28 -6.96 12.56
C LEU A 106 -10.39 -5.74 13.47
N ASN A 107 -11.27 -5.83 14.48
CA ASN A 107 -11.38 -4.82 15.52
C ASN A 107 -10.34 -5.09 16.61
N ARG A 108 -9.20 -4.43 16.52
CA ARG A 108 -8.08 -4.63 17.46
C ARG A 108 -8.43 -4.25 18.89
N SER A 109 -9.22 -3.19 19.09
CA SER A 109 -9.64 -2.75 20.44
C SER A 109 -10.52 -3.78 21.12
N LYS A 110 -11.38 -4.48 20.37
CA LYS A 110 -12.29 -5.51 20.87
C LYS A 110 -11.73 -6.93 20.74
N ARG A 111 -10.58 -7.08 20.10
CA ARG A 111 -9.92 -8.38 19.86
C ARG A 111 -10.84 -9.39 19.16
N CYS A 112 -11.59 -8.93 18.17
CA CYS A 112 -12.53 -9.77 17.43
C CYS A 112 -12.65 -9.29 15.99
N TYR A 113 -13.21 -10.10 15.12
CA TYR A 113 -13.70 -9.62 13.84
C TYR A 113 -15.07 -8.98 14.02
N THR A 114 -15.35 -7.95 13.21
CA THR A 114 -16.62 -7.23 13.21
C THR A 114 -17.17 -7.23 11.78
N ILE A 115 -18.43 -7.66 11.63
CA ILE A 115 -19.20 -7.54 10.41
C ILE A 115 -19.82 -6.14 10.39
N ILE A 116 -19.73 -5.44 9.25
CA ILE A 116 -20.60 -4.33 8.93
C ILE A 116 -21.37 -4.69 7.66
N ALA A 117 -22.69 -4.58 7.72
CA ALA A 117 -23.56 -4.80 6.59
C ALA A 117 -24.62 -3.69 6.51
N SER A 118 -25.06 -3.35 5.30
CA SER A 118 -26.14 -2.38 5.08
C SER A 118 -26.90 -2.71 3.82
N ALA A 119 -28.21 -2.39 3.83
CA ALA A 119 -29.08 -2.44 2.65
C ALA A 119 -28.77 -1.31 1.64
N GLU A 120 -27.86 -0.41 1.95
CA GLU A 120 -27.38 0.69 1.11
C GLU A 120 -25.91 0.46 0.78
N GLY A 121 -25.61 0.13 -0.49
CA GLY A 121 -24.25 -0.06 -1.02
C GLY A 121 -23.86 1.02 -2.03
N GLY A 122 -22.64 0.90 -2.59
CA GLY A 122 -22.12 1.84 -3.58
C GLY A 122 -21.77 3.23 -3.04
N VAL A 123 -21.87 3.43 -1.73
CA VAL A 123 -21.59 4.68 -1.03
C VAL A 123 -20.57 4.48 0.08
N GLU A 124 -20.00 5.58 0.59
CA GLU A 124 -19.10 5.55 1.74
C GLU A 124 -19.87 5.09 2.98
N ILE A 125 -19.45 3.99 3.61
CA ILE A 125 -20.18 3.38 4.74
C ILE A 125 -20.38 4.34 5.90
N ASP A 126 -19.43 5.25 6.16
CA ASP A 126 -19.54 6.27 7.22
C ASP A 126 -20.73 7.24 7.01
N SER A 127 -21.23 7.36 5.79
CA SER A 127 -22.41 8.18 5.45
C SER A 127 -23.73 7.44 5.63
N VAL A 128 -23.72 6.13 5.82
CA VAL A 128 -24.92 5.29 5.94
C VAL A 128 -25.42 5.26 7.38
N LYS A 129 -26.70 5.60 7.58
CA LYS A 129 -27.29 5.67 8.93
C LYS A 129 -27.68 4.31 9.51
N ASN A 130 -28.10 3.39 8.66
CA ASN A 130 -28.61 2.08 9.07
C ASN A 130 -27.58 1.01 8.81
N GLN A 131 -26.58 0.93 9.69
CA GLN A 131 -25.55 -0.10 9.64
C GLN A 131 -25.88 -1.22 10.63
N ILE A 132 -25.75 -2.46 10.16
CA ILE A 132 -25.79 -3.66 11.00
C ILE A 132 -24.35 -3.95 11.39
N ILE A 133 -24.06 -3.90 12.69
CA ILE A 133 -22.73 -4.15 13.23
C ILE A 133 -22.81 -5.38 14.14
N ARG A 134 -21.98 -6.41 13.87
CA ARG A 134 -21.90 -7.65 14.66
C ARG A 134 -20.47 -8.03 14.98
N GLU A 135 -20.18 -8.20 16.23
CA GLU A 135 -18.92 -8.75 16.71
C GLU A 135 -18.97 -10.28 16.64
N VAL A 136 -17.92 -10.90 16.06
CA VAL A 136 -17.89 -12.34 15.78
C VAL A 136 -16.58 -12.92 16.24
N GLY A 137 -16.18 -13.20 17.29
CA GLY A 137 -14.92 -13.82 17.72
C GLY A 137 -13.76 -13.72 16.73
N LEU A 138 -12.76 -14.56 16.87
CA LEU A 138 -11.60 -14.66 15.94
C LEU A 138 -11.73 -15.84 14.95
N GLY A 139 -12.81 -16.59 15.04
CA GLY A 139 -13.10 -17.70 14.13
C GLY A 139 -14.05 -17.32 12.98
N GLU A 140 -14.34 -18.28 12.11
CA GLU A 140 -15.28 -18.10 11.01
C GLU A 140 -16.68 -17.72 11.49
N VAL A 141 -17.37 -16.91 10.69
CA VAL A 141 -18.77 -16.52 10.95
C VAL A 141 -19.68 -17.73 10.89
N SER A 142 -20.36 -18.01 12.00
CA SER A 142 -21.31 -19.13 12.05
C SER A 142 -22.52 -18.87 11.14
N LYS A 143 -23.10 -19.95 10.62
CA LYS A 143 -24.33 -19.87 9.82
C LYS A 143 -25.45 -19.14 10.54
N LYS A 144 -25.58 -19.31 11.85
CA LYS A 144 -26.58 -18.63 12.68
C LYS A 144 -26.43 -17.11 12.63
N ILE A 145 -25.23 -16.60 12.86
CA ILE A 145 -24.94 -15.16 12.81
C ILE A 145 -25.17 -14.61 11.39
N ALA A 146 -24.72 -15.33 10.37
CA ALA A 146 -24.94 -14.94 8.99
C ALA A 146 -26.43 -14.83 8.63
N MET A 147 -27.27 -15.76 9.12
CA MET A 147 -28.72 -15.72 8.92
C MET A 147 -29.37 -14.54 9.68
N GLU A 148 -28.91 -14.22 10.88
CA GLU A 148 -29.39 -13.06 11.63
C GLU A 148 -29.08 -11.76 10.87
N VAL A 149 -27.86 -11.59 10.37
CA VAL A 149 -27.48 -10.43 9.55
C VAL A 149 -28.30 -10.35 8.27
N ALA A 150 -28.48 -11.47 7.55
CA ALA A 150 -29.31 -11.51 6.34
C ALA A 150 -30.75 -11.03 6.61
N LYS A 151 -31.35 -11.49 7.71
CA LYS A 151 -32.70 -11.07 8.11
C LYS A 151 -32.77 -9.57 8.44
N GLU A 152 -31.76 -9.03 9.11
CA GLU A 152 -31.72 -7.61 9.47
C GLU A 152 -31.54 -6.69 8.24
N ILE A 153 -30.82 -7.16 7.19
CA ILE A 153 -30.74 -6.45 5.90
C ILE A 153 -32.10 -6.48 5.17
N GLY A 154 -33.00 -7.39 5.57
CA GLY A 154 -34.30 -7.58 4.94
C GLY A 154 -34.29 -8.64 3.84
N PHE A 155 -33.36 -9.60 3.88
CA PHE A 155 -33.32 -10.74 2.95
C PHE A 155 -34.12 -11.93 3.48
N ASP A 156 -34.81 -12.59 2.55
CA ASP A 156 -35.54 -13.85 2.76
C ASP A 156 -35.27 -14.86 1.64
N GLY A 157 -35.82 -16.04 1.77
CA GLY A 157 -35.81 -17.10 0.74
C GLY A 157 -34.40 -17.39 0.18
N ALA A 158 -34.30 -17.38 -1.14
CA ALA A 158 -33.08 -17.71 -1.88
C ALA A 158 -32.00 -16.66 -1.65
N THR A 159 -32.33 -15.36 -1.66
CA THR A 159 -31.37 -14.25 -1.46
C THR A 159 -30.71 -14.33 -0.09
N SER A 160 -31.48 -14.65 0.97
CA SER A 160 -30.93 -14.89 2.31
C SER A 160 -29.91 -16.05 2.30
N THR A 161 -30.22 -17.13 1.59
CA THR A 161 -29.32 -18.30 1.49
C THR A 161 -28.03 -17.94 0.77
N HIS A 162 -28.11 -17.19 -0.34
CA HIS A 162 -26.93 -16.71 -1.07
C HIS A 162 -26.08 -15.73 -0.24
N PHE A 163 -26.72 -14.83 0.52
CA PHE A 163 -26.01 -13.92 1.40
C PHE A 163 -25.24 -14.66 2.50
N VAL A 164 -25.88 -15.63 3.13
CA VAL A 164 -25.25 -16.49 4.16
C VAL A 164 -24.02 -17.19 3.59
N ASP A 165 -24.13 -17.77 2.41
CA ASP A 165 -23.03 -18.44 1.71
C ASP A 165 -21.85 -17.47 1.43
N ILE A 166 -22.16 -16.28 0.89
CA ILE A 166 -21.13 -15.26 0.62
C ILE A 166 -20.45 -14.77 1.91
N LEU A 167 -21.20 -14.48 2.97
CA LEU A 167 -20.63 -14.01 4.23
C LEU A 167 -19.73 -15.08 4.88
N GLN A 168 -20.10 -16.36 4.79
CA GLN A 168 -19.25 -17.45 5.27
C GLN A 168 -17.97 -17.60 4.43
N LYS A 169 -18.05 -17.51 3.11
CA LYS A 169 -16.90 -17.53 2.21
C LYS A 169 -15.96 -16.32 2.44
N LEU A 170 -16.55 -15.12 2.61
CA LEU A 170 -15.81 -13.91 2.91
C LEU A 170 -15.08 -14.03 4.25
N SER A 171 -15.76 -14.59 5.26
CA SER A 171 -15.18 -14.86 6.57
C SER A 171 -14.00 -15.83 6.49
N LYS A 172 -14.17 -16.93 5.76
CA LYS A 172 -13.12 -17.91 5.52
C LYS A 172 -11.90 -17.26 4.86
N LEU A 173 -12.11 -16.49 3.77
CA LEU A 173 -11.05 -15.72 3.10
C LEU A 173 -10.34 -14.80 4.08
N THR A 174 -11.11 -14.03 4.88
CA THR A 174 -10.56 -13.07 5.85
C THR A 174 -9.59 -13.74 6.82
N ILE A 175 -9.98 -14.89 7.35
CA ILE A 175 -9.19 -15.61 8.35
C ILE A 175 -8.00 -16.32 7.70
N GLU A 176 -8.22 -17.05 6.60
CA GLU A 176 -7.17 -17.83 5.95
C GLU A 176 -6.08 -16.96 5.29
N LYS A 177 -6.43 -15.74 4.86
CA LYS A 177 -5.47 -14.76 4.30
C LYS A 177 -5.01 -13.74 5.34
N GLU A 178 -5.36 -13.93 6.60
CA GLU A 178 -5.01 -13.02 7.71
C GLU A 178 -5.29 -11.56 7.35
N ALA A 179 -6.48 -11.33 6.76
CA ALA A 179 -6.88 -10.01 6.33
C ALA A 179 -7.37 -9.16 7.50
N GLU A 180 -6.93 -7.91 7.54
CA GLU A 180 -7.43 -6.90 8.49
C GLU A 180 -8.78 -6.33 8.06
N LEU A 181 -9.04 -6.36 6.75
CA LEU A 181 -10.31 -5.92 6.14
C LEU A 181 -10.57 -6.70 4.86
N THR A 182 -11.80 -7.20 4.75
CA THR A 182 -12.39 -7.65 3.48
C THR A 182 -13.72 -6.94 3.29
N GLU A 183 -13.91 -6.28 2.15
CA GLU A 183 -15.07 -5.44 1.85
C GLU A 183 -15.57 -5.73 0.44
N ILE A 184 -16.87 -5.83 0.30
CA ILE A 184 -17.58 -5.86 -0.98
C ILE A 184 -18.53 -4.66 -1.00
N ASN A 185 -18.24 -3.68 -1.87
CA ASN A 185 -19.03 -2.46 -1.94
C ASN A 185 -19.07 -1.85 -3.35
N PRO A 186 -20.12 -2.15 -4.16
CA PRO A 186 -21.33 -2.87 -3.74
C PRO A 186 -21.27 -4.39 -3.95
N LEU A 187 -21.96 -5.13 -3.09
CA LEU A 187 -22.46 -6.47 -3.36
C LEU A 187 -23.88 -6.30 -3.90
N VAL A 188 -24.17 -6.79 -5.10
CA VAL A 188 -25.45 -6.52 -5.76
C VAL A 188 -26.37 -7.75 -5.79
N VAL A 189 -27.67 -7.49 -5.74
CA VAL A 189 -28.71 -8.51 -5.88
C VAL A 189 -29.15 -8.53 -7.34
N LEU A 190 -29.04 -9.68 -7.99
CA LEU A 190 -29.50 -9.92 -9.36
C LEU A 190 -31.01 -10.26 -9.38
N LYS A 191 -31.65 -10.18 -10.56
CA LYS A 191 -33.08 -10.45 -10.74
C LYS A 191 -33.52 -11.86 -10.28
N ASP A 192 -32.60 -12.81 -10.29
CA ASP A 192 -32.88 -14.20 -9.82
C ASP A 192 -32.62 -14.37 -8.31
N GLY A 193 -32.33 -13.31 -7.59
CA GLY A 193 -32.01 -13.31 -6.17
C GLY A 193 -30.57 -13.78 -5.84
N SER A 194 -29.75 -14.10 -6.83
CA SER A 194 -28.35 -14.38 -6.62
C SER A 194 -27.56 -13.09 -6.32
N LEU A 195 -26.37 -13.23 -5.76
CA LEU A 195 -25.54 -12.10 -5.35
C LEU A 195 -24.23 -12.09 -6.14
N LEU A 196 -23.75 -10.87 -6.45
CA LEU A 196 -22.56 -10.63 -7.26
C LEU A 196 -21.71 -9.51 -6.66
N ALA A 197 -20.41 -9.73 -6.45
CA ALA A 197 -19.48 -8.73 -5.95
C ALA A 197 -18.98 -7.85 -7.10
N LEU A 198 -19.48 -6.61 -7.19
CA LEU A 198 -19.08 -5.66 -8.24
C LEU A 198 -17.80 -4.91 -7.93
N ASP A 199 -17.46 -4.74 -6.65
CA ASP A 199 -16.21 -4.16 -6.22
C ASP A 199 -15.68 -4.94 -5.01
N GLY A 200 -14.39 -4.90 -4.78
CA GLY A 200 -13.75 -5.60 -3.68
C GLY A 200 -12.52 -4.87 -3.18
N LYS A 201 -12.37 -4.89 -1.85
CA LYS A 201 -11.22 -4.33 -1.17
C LYS A 201 -10.75 -5.31 -0.11
N ILE A 202 -9.48 -5.67 -0.18
CA ILE A 202 -8.82 -6.54 0.80
C ILE A 202 -7.56 -5.84 1.31
N MET A 203 -7.39 -5.87 2.62
CA MET A 203 -6.18 -5.45 3.30
C MET A 203 -5.69 -6.62 4.15
N THR A 204 -4.50 -7.14 3.86
CA THR A 204 -3.86 -8.20 4.64
C THR A 204 -2.90 -7.63 5.68
N ASP A 205 -2.61 -8.37 6.73
CA ASP A 205 -1.58 -8.01 7.70
C ASP A 205 -0.20 -8.21 7.07
N ASP A 206 0.59 -7.15 6.96
CA ASP A 206 1.95 -7.21 6.43
C ASP A 206 2.88 -8.09 7.27
N ASN A 207 2.61 -8.21 8.57
CA ASN A 207 3.39 -9.07 9.46
C ASN A 207 3.12 -10.57 9.22
N SER A 208 2.07 -10.93 8.49
CA SER A 208 1.74 -12.31 8.12
C SER A 208 2.28 -12.74 6.76
N ASN A 209 2.86 -11.83 5.98
CA ASN A 209 3.29 -12.07 4.60
C ASN A 209 4.20 -13.30 4.44
N PHE A 210 5.01 -13.61 5.45
CA PHE A 210 5.90 -14.80 5.44
C PHE A 210 5.15 -16.14 5.46
N ARG A 211 3.84 -16.14 5.69
CA ARG A 211 2.96 -17.32 5.59
C ARG A 211 2.13 -17.34 4.31
N HIS A 212 2.20 -16.27 3.50
CA HIS A 212 1.35 -16.04 2.32
C HIS A 212 2.17 -15.68 1.09
N ASP A 213 3.11 -16.57 0.72
CA ASP A 213 3.99 -16.36 -0.45
C ASP A 213 3.20 -16.11 -1.74
N GLU A 214 1.99 -16.69 -1.85
CA GLU A 214 1.11 -16.50 -3.00
C GLU A 214 0.59 -15.07 -3.15
N LEU A 215 0.59 -14.28 -2.06
CA LEU A 215 0.20 -12.86 -2.08
C LEU A 215 1.35 -11.94 -2.46
N LEU A 216 2.61 -12.40 -2.36
CA LEU A 216 3.78 -11.58 -2.68
C LEU A 216 3.78 -11.10 -4.13
N LYS A 217 3.14 -11.84 -5.05
CA LYS A 217 2.93 -11.42 -6.46
C LYS A 217 2.14 -10.11 -6.59
N TYR A 218 1.38 -9.72 -5.58
CA TYR A 218 0.59 -8.48 -5.55
C TYR A 218 1.30 -7.34 -4.83
N ARG A 219 2.43 -7.62 -4.22
CA ARG A 219 3.19 -6.63 -3.46
C ARG A 219 3.86 -5.65 -4.41
N GLU A 220 3.55 -4.40 -4.23
CA GLU A 220 4.19 -3.32 -4.98
C GLU A 220 5.41 -2.85 -4.21
N GLN A 221 6.56 -3.23 -4.70
CA GLN A 221 7.85 -2.79 -4.21
C GLN A 221 8.72 -2.42 -5.40
N THR A 222 9.54 -1.38 -5.23
CA THR A 222 10.62 -1.12 -6.16
C THR A 222 11.70 -2.20 -6.02
N GLU A 223 12.57 -2.31 -7.01
CA GLU A 223 13.71 -3.23 -6.90
C GLU A 223 14.63 -2.90 -5.72
N LEU A 224 14.73 -1.61 -5.36
CA LEU A 224 15.56 -1.16 -4.25
C LEU A 224 14.91 -1.50 -2.91
N GLU A 225 13.59 -1.31 -2.79
CA GLU A 225 12.83 -1.68 -1.59
C GLU A 225 12.89 -3.20 -1.33
N ALA A 226 12.72 -4.01 -2.40
CA ALA A 226 12.82 -5.46 -2.30
C ALA A 226 14.24 -5.94 -1.90
N LYS A 227 15.29 -5.24 -2.35
CA LYS A 227 16.67 -5.51 -1.93
C LYS A 227 16.91 -5.12 -0.48
N ALA A 228 16.43 -3.96 -0.06
CA ALA A 228 16.52 -3.49 1.32
C ALA A 228 15.91 -4.50 2.31
N GLU A 229 14.70 -4.98 2.00
CA GLU A 229 14.03 -5.98 2.83
C GLU A 229 14.82 -7.28 2.96
N LYS A 230 15.38 -7.79 1.87
CA LYS A 230 16.26 -8.99 1.90
C LYS A 230 17.51 -8.78 2.75
N SER A 231 17.97 -7.55 2.86
CA SER A 231 19.13 -7.16 3.68
C SER A 231 18.75 -6.81 5.12
N GLY A 232 17.49 -6.95 5.49
CA GLY A 232 16.99 -6.80 6.86
C GLY A 232 16.76 -5.35 7.30
N PHE A 233 16.62 -4.40 6.39
CA PHE A 233 16.27 -3.01 6.69
C PHE A 233 15.11 -2.49 5.83
N SER A 234 14.49 -1.39 6.30
CA SER A 234 13.32 -0.81 5.65
C SER A 234 13.73 0.36 4.77
N LEU A 235 13.38 0.30 3.49
CA LEU A 235 13.52 1.39 2.53
C LEU A 235 12.15 1.70 1.93
N VAL A 236 11.81 2.98 1.82
CA VAL A 236 10.68 3.48 1.03
C VAL A 236 11.18 4.57 0.11
N GLU A 237 11.02 4.40 -1.20
CA GLU A 237 11.40 5.42 -2.18
C GLU A 237 10.36 6.54 -2.28
N LEU A 238 10.83 7.78 -2.38
CA LEU A 238 10.01 8.99 -2.44
C LEU A 238 10.50 9.93 -3.54
N GLU A 239 9.72 10.94 -3.89
CA GLU A 239 9.98 11.81 -5.06
C GLU A 239 11.05 12.91 -4.84
N GLY A 240 11.59 13.03 -3.64
CA GLY A 240 12.56 14.08 -3.30
C GLY A 240 13.98 13.84 -3.79
N ASN A 241 14.94 14.58 -3.21
CA ASN A 241 16.34 14.59 -3.59
C ASN A 241 17.32 14.50 -2.39
N ILE A 242 16.81 14.33 -1.16
CA ILE A 242 17.61 14.13 0.05
C ILE A 242 17.29 12.75 0.62
N ALA A 243 18.26 11.83 0.63
CA ALA A 243 18.09 10.54 1.28
C ALA A 243 18.12 10.70 2.80
N VAL A 244 17.14 10.17 3.52
CA VAL A 244 17.06 10.21 4.99
C VAL A 244 17.38 8.84 5.56
N VAL A 245 18.43 8.76 6.39
CA VAL A 245 18.93 7.53 7.00
C VAL A 245 18.93 7.66 8.53
N GLY A 246 18.40 6.67 9.20
CA GLY A 246 18.41 6.61 10.66
C GLY A 246 18.29 5.18 11.20
N ASN A 247 18.24 5.05 12.50
CA ASN A 247 18.05 3.77 13.18
C ASN A 247 16.84 3.82 14.12
N GLY A 248 15.78 3.17 13.70
CA GLY A 248 14.48 3.15 14.36
C GLY A 248 13.47 4.06 13.67
N ALA A 249 12.34 3.47 13.28
CA ALA A 249 11.30 4.09 12.47
C ALA A 249 10.83 5.44 13.04
N GLY A 250 10.64 5.57 14.34
CA GLY A 250 10.21 6.82 14.99
C GLY A 250 11.21 7.95 14.81
N LEU A 251 12.53 7.67 14.91
CA LEU A 251 13.57 8.66 14.70
C LEU A 251 13.64 9.10 13.23
N VAL A 252 13.53 8.16 12.31
CA VAL A 252 13.56 8.47 10.87
C VAL A 252 12.31 9.25 10.47
N MET A 253 11.12 8.88 10.95
CA MET A 253 9.88 9.62 10.67
C MET A 253 9.92 11.06 11.20
N SER A 254 10.35 11.27 12.46
CA SER A 254 10.47 12.63 13.00
C SER A 254 11.53 13.46 12.25
N THR A 255 12.64 12.85 11.83
CA THR A 255 13.65 13.53 10.99
C THR A 255 13.08 13.90 9.63
N PHE A 256 12.27 13.04 9.06
CA PHE A 256 11.56 13.25 7.80
C PHE A 256 10.59 14.45 7.89
N ASP A 257 9.77 14.50 8.95
CA ASP A 257 8.83 15.60 9.17
C ASP A 257 9.57 16.93 9.35
N MET A 258 10.61 16.95 10.19
CA MET A 258 11.44 18.13 10.39
C MET A 258 12.12 18.59 9.09
N LEU A 259 12.60 17.66 8.25
CA LEU A 259 13.19 18.00 6.94
C LEU A 259 12.16 18.64 6.03
N SER A 260 10.95 18.08 5.97
CA SER A 260 9.83 18.57 5.15
C SER A 260 9.37 19.95 5.60
N ASP A 261 9.23 20.18 6.90
CA ASP A 261 8.86 21.48 7.48
C ASP A 261 9.89 22.58 7.19
N ASN A 262 11.17 22.20 7.01
CA ASN A 262 12.25 23.13 6.61
C ASN A 262 12.40 23.23 5.07
N GLY A 263 11.43 22.77 4.28
CA GLY A 263 11.41 22.89 2.83
C GLY A 263 12.29 21.88 2.09
N GLY A 264 12.86 20.89 2.79
CA GLY A 264 13.58 19.78 2.18
C GLY A 264 12.62 18.78 1.51
N LYS A 265 13.12 18.07 0.51
CA LYS A 265 12.34 17.06 -0.22
C LYS A 265 12.97 15.69 -0.03
N PRO A 266 12.43 14.83 0.85
CA PRO A 266 12.95 13.48 1.08
C PRO A 266 12.89 12.62 -0.17
N ALA A 267 13.99 11.92 -0.50
CA ALA A 267 14.09 10.98 -1.61
C ALA A 267 13.83 9.54 -1.18
N CYS A 268 14.09 9.24 0.08
CA CYS A 268 13.75 7.96 0.69
C CYS A 268 13.65 8.08 2.21
N PHE A 269 12.88 7.16 2.78
CA PHE A 269 12.93 6.78 4.18
C PHE A 269 13.79 5.52 4.28
N LEU A 270 14.88 5.54 5.05
CA LEU A 270 15.73 4.38 5.25
C LEU A 270 16.01 4.17 6.74
N ASP A 271 15.49 3.06 7.28
CA ASP A 271 15.72 2.63 8.65
C ASP A 271 16.63 1.39 8.64
N VAL A 272 17.86 1.56 9.13
CA VAL A 272 18.84 0.46 9.24
C VAL A 272 18.64 -0.39 10.49
N GLY A 273 17.65 -0.07 11.32
CA GLY A 273 17.31 -0.80 12.53
C GLY A 273 18.30 -0.58 13.69
N GLY A 274 17.89 -1.07 14.88
CA GLY A 274 18.68 -0.96 16.10
C GLY A 274 19.86 -1.95 16.20
N GLY A 275 19.97 -2.90 15.27
CA GLY A 275 21.02 -3.91 15.20
C GLY A 275 21.98 -3.73 14.00
N ALA A 276 22.05 -2.52 13.43
CA ALA A 276 22.86 -2.26 12.24
C ALA A 276 24.32 -2.68 12.39
N THR A 277 24.86 -3.34 11.36
CA THR A 277 26.26 -3.68 11.21
C THR A 277 26.94 -2.80 10.17
N GLU A 278 28.28 -2.81 10.10
CA GLU A 278 28.99 -2.08 9.05
C GLU A 278 28.53 -2.50 7.66
N GLU A 279 28.32 -3.82 7.46
CA GLU A 279 27.87 -4.39 6.19
C GLU A 279 26.47 -3.89 5.84
N SER A 280 25.52 -3.90 6.78
CA SER A 280 24.15 -3.43 6.51
C SER A 280 24.07 -1.94 6.19
N VAL A 281 24.86 -1.11 6.87
CA VAL A 281 24.96 0.33 6.57
C VAL A 281 25.62 0.55 5.20
N TYR A 282 26.70 -0.19 4.88
CA TYR A 282 27.35 -0.13 3.57
C TYR A 282 26.40 -0.51 2.45
N GLU A 283 25.59 -1.56 2.66
CA GLU A 283 24.58 -2.02 1.70
C GLU A 283 23.47 -0.98 1.52
N ALA A 284 23.01 -0.34 2.61
CA ALA A 284 22.07 0.77 2.56
C ALA A 284 22.62 1.94 1.70
N LEU A 285 23.90 2.30 1.87
CA LEU A 285 24.58 3.30 1.03
C LEU A 285 24.67 2.85 -0.43
N THR A 286 24.85 1.55 -0.69
CA THR A 286 24.83 0.97 -2.03
C THR A 286 23.48 1.13 -2.72
N LEU A 287 22.36 1.03 -1.98
CA LEU A 287 21.04 1.28 -2.53
C LEU A 287 20.83 2.77 -2.82
N ILE A 288 21.23 3.66 -1.90
CA ILE A 288 21.14 5.10 -2.10
C ILE A 288 21.95 5.54 -3.32
N SER A 289 23.14 4.99 -3.56
CA SER A 289 24.00 5.34 -4.70
C SER A 289 23.33 5.06 -6.07
N LYS A 290 22.37 4.14 -6.11
CA LYS A 290 21.58 3.80 -7.31
C LYS A 290 20.42 4.75 -7.55
N MET A 291 20.05 5.56 -6.56
CA MET A 291 18.96 6.53 -6.64
C MET A 291 19.43 7.82 -7.31
N LYS A 292 19.39 7.88 -8.65
CA LYS A 292 19.93 9.00 -9.47
C LYS A 292 19.42 10.38 -9.08
N LYS A 293 18.26 10.49 -8.44
CA LYS A 293 17.65 11.75 -7.99
C LYS A 293 18.23 12.27 -6.67
N VAL A 294 18.97 11.46 -5.92
CA VAL A 294 19.55 11.86 -4.64
C VAL A 294 20.73 12.78 -4.87
N LYS A 295 20.72 13.96 -4.23
CA LYS A 295 21.79 14.98 -4.28
C LYS A 295 22.57 15.08 -2.98
N ALA A 296 21.98 14.64 -1.85
CA ALA A 296 22.61 14.66 -0.54
C ALA A 296 22.02 13.59 0.38
N ILE A 297 22.76 13.21 1.42
CA ILE A 297 22.32 12.25 2.43
C ILE A 297 22.23 12.97 3.78
N LEU A 298 21.06 12.88 4.43
CA LEU A 298 20.85 13.30 5.82
C LEU A 298 20.86 12.07 6.70
N VAL A 299 21.77 12.03 7.67
CA VAL A 299 21.91 10.93 8.63
C VAL A 299 21.54 11.41 10.02
N ASN A 300 20.57 10.80 10.66
CA ASN A 300 20.25 11.03 12.07
C ASN A 300 20.21 9.70 12.81
N LEU A 301 21.27 9.43 13.57
CA LEU A 301 21.46 8.15 14.26
C LEU A 301 21.69 8.36 15.75
N TYR A 302 21.07 7.50 16.55
CA TYR A 302 21.32 7.41 17.98
C TYR A 302 21.96 6.06 18.32
N GLY A 303 23.23 6.09 18.68
CA GLY A 303 24.01 4.92 19.09
C GLY A 303 23.63 4.46 20.49
N GLY A 304 22.65 3.57 20.59
CA GLY A 304 22.34 2.85 21.82
C GLY A 304 23.06 1.51 21.85
N ILE A 305 22.44 0.49 21.26
CA ILE A 305 23.04 -0.85 21.11
C ILE A 305 24.13 -0.83 20.02
N VAL A 306 23.88 -0.14 18.90
CA VAL A 306 24.83 0.04 17.81
C VAL A 306 25.76 1.21 18.13
N LYS A 307 27.06 0.98 18.11
CA LYS A 307 28.06 2.03 18.24
C LYS A 307 28.09 2.89 16.96
N THR A 308 28.15 4.19 17.12
CA THR A 308 28.22 5.12 15.97
C THR A 308 29.47 4.93 15.12
N THR A 309 30.56 4.39 15.69
CA THR A 309 31.78 4.03 14.96
C THR A 309 31.58 2.98 13.88
N ILE A 310 30.64 2.05 14.05
CA ILE A 310 30.23 1.08 13.02
C ILE A 310 29.69 1.81 11.79
N VAL A 311 28.85 2.80 12.03
CA VAL A 311 28.28 3.64 10.96
C VAL A 311 29.38 4.47 10.28
N ALA A 312 30.27 5.09 11.07
CA ALA A 312 31.40 5.86 10.54
C ALA A 312 32.30 4.99 9.66
N SER A 313 32.61 3.75 10.07
CA SER A 313 33.42 2.81 9.27
C SER A 313 32.75 2.49 7.93
N ALA A 314 31.43 2.27 7.91
CA ALA A 314 30.70 2.01 6.67
C ALA A 314 30.75 3.22 5.70
N PHE A 315 30.65 4.46 6.20
CA PHE A 315 30.79 5.67 5.37
C PHE A 315 32.20 5.81 4.82
N ILE A 316 33.25 5.60 5.63
CA ILE A 316 34.64 5.66 5.18
C ILE A 316 34.86 4.64 4.05
N LYS A 317 34.45 3.38 4.27
CA LYS A 317 34.55 2.32 3.28
C LYS A 317 33.78 2.64 1.99
N ALA A 318 32.63 3.32 2.10
CA ALA A 318 31.86 3.75 0.94
C ALA A 318 32.57 4.85 0.14
N TYR A 319 33.23 5.79 0.81
CA TYR A 319 34.06 6.80 0.15
C TYR A 319 35.31 6.20 -0.47
N ASP A 320 36.03 5.34 0.24
CA ASP A 320 37.27 4.71 -0.23
C ASP A 320 37.02 3.85 -1.48
N ASN A 321 35.86 3.20 -1.54
CA ASN A 321 35.44 2.40 -2.68
C ASN A 321 34.77 3.23 -3.80
N ASN A 322 34.71 4.57 -3.70
CA ASN A 322 33.99 5.45 -4.61
C ASN A 322 32.53 5.04 -4.84
N LEU A 323 31.90 4.44 -3.82
CA LEU A 323 30.51 4.02 -3.88
C LEU A 323 29.55 5.23 -3.83
N ILE A 324 29.88 6.21 -3.01
CA ILE A 324 29.14 7.46 -2.87
C ILE A 324 30.07 8.64 -3.10
N ASP A 325 29.58 9.64 -3.83
CA ASP A 325 30.23 10.96 -4.01
C ASP A 325 29.33 12.11 -3.50
N LEU A 326 28.27 11.74 -2.79
CA LEU A 326 27.26 12.65 -2.28
C LEU A 326 27.72 13.31 -0.98
N PRO A 327 27.40 14.60 -0.75
CA PRO A 327 27.63 15.23 0.54
C PRO A 327 26.71 14.59 1.60
N VAL A 328 27.29 14.29 2.76
CA VAL A 328 26.60 13.71 3.91
C VAL A 328 26.52 14.70 5.05
N TYR A 329 25.33 14.92 5.56
CA TYR A 329 25.04 15.78 6.72
C TYR A 329 24.57 14.88 7.85
N ALA A 330 25.40 14.73 8.89
CA ALA A 330 25.19 13.70 9.89
C ALA A 330 25.10 14.27 11.31
N ARG A 331 24.12 13.79 12.05
CA ARG A 331 24.05 13.88 13.50
C ARG A 331 24.16 12.47 14.04
N LEU A 332 25.30 12.15 14.67
CA LEU A 332 25.55 10.88 15.34
C LEU A 332 25.65 11.15 16.85
N MET A 333 24.80 10.52 17.63
CA MET A 333 24.79 10.66 19.10
C MET A 333 24.81 9.29 19.79
N GLY A 334 25.19 9.28 21.06
CA GLY A 334 25.25 8.08 21.89
C GLY A 334 26.62 7.43 21.92
N ALA A 335 26.66 6.10 21.96
CA ALA A 335 27.90 5.35 22.18
C ALA A 335 28.95 5.62 21.08
N GLU A 336 30.11 6.07 21.51
CA GLU A 336 31.31 6.38 20.69
C GLU A 336 31.11 7.53 19.66
N ALA A 337 30.17 8.46 19.90
CA ALA A 337 29.91 9.58 18.99
C ALA A 337 31.14 10.47 18.73
N ASP A 338 31.93 10.77 19.78
CA ASP A 338 33.15 11.60 19.63
C ASP A 338 34.21 10.91 18.79
N LYS A 339 34.37 9.59 18.92
CA LYS A 339 35.25 8.81 18.06
C LYS A 339 34.80 8.87 16.59
N SER A 340 33.50 8.74 16.35
CA SER A 340 32.93 8.83 15.00
C SER A 340 33.17 10.20 14.35
N LYS A 341 33.08 11.28 15.12
CA LYS A 341 33.43 12.63 14.64
C LYS A 341 34.88 12.71 14.17
N ILE A 342 35.79 12.11 14.94
CA ILE A 342 37.24 12.07 14.59
C ILE A 342 37.44 11.23 13.32
N MET A 343 36.83 10.06 13.24
CA MET A 343 36.94 9.16 12.09
C MET A 343 36.46 9.79 10.78
N LEU A 344 35.37 10.58 10.82
CA LEU A 344 34.77 11.18 9.64
C LEU A 344 35.33 12.55 9.26
N LYS A 345 36.28 13.11 10.05
CA LYS A 345 36.79 14.47 9.89
C LYS A 345 37.33 14.77 8.49
N ASP A 346 38.05 13.83 7.90
CA ASP A 346 38.71 13.99 6.60
C ASP A 346 37.85 13.41 5.42
N THR A 347 36.58 13.15 5.66
CA THR A 347 35.62 12.71 4.65
C THR A 347 34.73 13.85 4.17
N LYS A 348 33.84 13.56 3.19
CA LYS A 348 32.78 14.49 2.73
C LYS A 348 31.62 14.61 3.73
N THR A 349 31.69 13.96 4.91
CA THR A 349 30.65 14.00 5.93
C THR A 349 30.79 15.24 6.82
N LYS A 350 29.77 16.07 6.84
CA LYS A 350 29.65 17.22 7.74
C LYS A 350 28.89 16.79 9.00
N MET A 351 29.58 16.86 10.16
CA MET A 351 29.03 16.47 11.46
C MET A 351 28.39 17.64 12.19
N PHE A 352 27.25 17.40 12.82
CA PHE A 352 26.46 18.38 13.57
C PHE A 352 26.08 17.86 14.95
N ASP A 353 25.90 18.78 15.90
CA ASP A 353 25.49 18.45 17.28
C ASP A 353 23.94 18.33 17.40
N SER A 354 23.19 19.00 16.52
CA SER A 354 21.73 18.90 16.47
C SER A 354 21.23 18.52 15.10
N VAL A 355 20.05 17.87 15.08
CA VAL A 355 19.39 17.45 13.83
C VAL A 355 18.92 18.66 13.02
N GLU A 356 18.50 19.73 13.68
CA GLU A 356 18.07 20.99 13.04
C GLU A 356 19.23 21.62 12.25
N GLN A 357 20.42 21.61 12.81
CA GLN A 357 21.63 22.14 12.12
C GLN A 357 21.95 21.27 10.89
N ALA A 358 21.88 19.94 11.02
CA ALA A 358 22.12 19.03 9.90
C ALA A 358 21.07 19.23 8.79
N ILE A 359 19.79 19.39 9.15
CA ILE A 359 18.68 19.67 8.23
C ILE A 359 18.90 20.99 7.49
N ASN A 360 19.16 22.08 8.23
CA ASN A 360 19.43 23.38 7.61
C ASN A 360 20.62 23.31 6.65
N GLY A 361 21.68 22.61 7.05
CA GLY A 361 22.86 22.41 6.22
C GLY A 361 22.56 21.67 4.92
N VAL A 362 21.85 20.55 4.97
CA VAL A 362 21.54 19.75 3.78
C VAL A 362 20.55 20.45 2.85
N VAL A 363 19.55 21.16 3.39
CA VAL A 363 18.59 21.93 2.58
C VAL A 363 19.33 23.07 1.83
N MET A 364 20.21 23.79 2.50
CA MET A 364 21.02 24.83 1.84
C MET A 364 21.92 24.27 0.74
N GLU A 365 22.50 23.09 0.93
CA GLU A 365 23.35 22.43 -0.08
C GLU A 365 22.57 22.10 -1.33
N VAL A 366 21.43 21.42 -1.17
CA VAL A 366 20.63 20.99 -2.31
C VAL A 366 19.98 22.16 -3.05
N THR A 367 19.67 23.27 -2.35
CA THR A 367 19.12 24.48 -2.96
C THR A 367 20.16 25.21 -3.82
N LYS A 368 21.46 25.16 -3.46
CA LYS A 368 22.54 25.79 -4.23
C LYS A 368 22.88 25.02 -5.51
N THR A 369 22.59 23.71 -5.54
CA THR A 369 22.95 22.82 -6.65
C THR A 369 21.77 22.53 -7.60
N GLY A 370 20.61 23.09 -7.36
CA GLY A 370 19.39 23.03 -8.19
C GLY A 370 19.12 24.28 -8.90
#